data_e7517a0da648951b7535142f227e9162
#
_entry.id   e7517a0da648951b7535142f227e9162
#
_cell.length_a   1.000
_cell.length_b   1.000
_cell.length_c   1.000
_cell.angle_alpha   90.00
_cell.angle_beta   90.00
_cell.angle_gamma   90.00
#
_symmetry.space_group_name_H-M   'P 1'
#
loop_
_entity.id
_entity.type
_entity.pdbx_description
1 polymer ?
#
loop_
_entity_poly.entity_id
_entity_poly.type
_entity_poly.pdbx_seq_one_letter_code
_entity_poly.pdbx_strand_id
1 'polypeptide(L)'
;MSAKDSAPAQGPSTLAHAMQILQITARGGYRGASVDDYLDAMDFSRPTLYRLLKGLKAQGFLRSAPIRGRYMLGYELLVLGAQAGNGAGLRDLARPRLLALAQRLGDSFYLFARDGVNAVCLEVQNGAYPVGSFVRATGGRLPLGVGQASIALLAYLGEAERQEILVNNAERLRDEFSLSIASIEAEIDHVLAHGFARGVEGSQLPEYTGLAVPVLDHSGHPLGAMSCSMLKSRMTDTHRQEVLQGMREEVGEMIDQAHGLLYLD
;
A
#
# COMPACT_ATOMS: atom_id res chain seq x y z
N MET A 1 -14.48 27.46 38.69
CA MET A 1 -14.11 28.19 37.47
C MET A 1 -12.69 27.83 37.15
N SER A 2 -12.48 26.94 36.22
CA SER A 2 -11.15 26.58 35.71
C SER A 2 -11.21 26.63 34.18
N ALA A 3 -10.55 27.61 33.60
CA ALA A 3 -10.44 27.81 32.17
C ALA A 3 -9.61 26.67 31.59
N LYS A 4 -10.18 25.89 30.68
CA LYS A 4 -9.43 25.01 29.79
C LYS A 4 -8.71 25.88 28.78
N ASP A 5 -7.39 25.99 28.92
CA ASP A 5 -6.50 26.47 27.88
C ASP A 5 -6.63 25.53 26.67
N SER A 6 -7.38 25.96 25.67
CA SER A 6 -7.34 25.38 24.34
C SER A 6 -6.04 25.86 23.70
N ALA A 7 -5.05 24.95 23.59
CA ALA A 7 -3.88 25.21 22.79
C ALA A 7 -4.30 25.57 21.35
N PRO A 8 -3.73 26.61 20.73
CA PRO A 8 -4.05 26.96 19.35
C PRO A 8 -3.69 25.79 18.43
N ALA A 9 -4.56 25.44 17.51
CA ALA A 9 -4.31 24.46 16.48
C ALA A 9 -3.04 24.88 15.73
N GLN A 10 -1.94 24.19 15.97
CA GLN A 10 -0.68 24.44 15.27
C GLN A 10 -0.90 24.11 13.79
N GLY A 11 -0.73 25.09 12.93
CA GLY A 11 -0.72 24.88 11.48
C GLY A 11 0.31 23.81 11.08
N PRO A 12 0.22 23.26 9.86
CA PRO A 12 1.10 22.17 9.43
C PRO A 12 2.58 22.53 9.68
N SER A 13 3.31 21.63 10.32
CA SER A 13 4.74 21.84 10.63
C SER A 13 5.57 21.97 9.36
N THR A 14 6.77 22.55 9.42
CA THR A 14 7.72 22.60 8.30
C THR A 14 7.96 21.22 7.69
N LEU A 15 7.96 20.17 8.52
CA LEU A 15 8.07 18.78 8.07
C LEU A 15 6.86 18.34 7.24
N ALA A 16 5.64 18.62 7.71
CA ALA A 16 4.41 18.30 6.96
C ALA A 16 4.40 19.00 5.59
N HIS A 17 4.82 20.26 5.53
CA HIS A 17 4.95 20.99 4.28
C HIS A 17 6.00 20.39 3.33
N ALA A 18 7.16 19.96 3.87
CA ALA A 18 8.17 19.27 3.07
C ALA A 18 7.62 17.97 2.47
N MET A 19 6.89 17.17 3.26
CA MET A 19 6.24 15.95 2.78
C MET A 19 5.18 16.22 1.70
N GLN A 20 4.37 17.28 1.85
CA GLN A 20 3.39 17.67 0.82
C GLN A 20 4.08 18.06 -0.50
N ILE A 21 5.19 18.80 -0.44
CA ILE A 21 5.99 19.14 -1.63
C ILE A 21 6.46 17.86 -2.33
N LEU A 22 6.99 16.87 -1.61
CA LEU A 22 7.42 15.60 -2.18
C LEU A 22 6.26 14.86 -2.85
N GLN A 23 5.07 14.83 -2.20
CA GLN A 23 3.88 14.20 -2.76
C GLN A 23 3.37 14.88 -4.03
N ILE A 24 3.34 16.20 -4.08
CA ILE A 24 2.97 16.96 -5.29
C ILE A 24 3.98 16.67 -6.40
N THR A 25 5.27 16.69 -6.08
CA THR A 25 6.34 16.35 -7.04
C THR A 25 6.18 14.95 -7.62
N ALA A 26 5.83 13.98 -6.78
CA ALA A 26 5.60 12.59 -7.21
C ALA A 26 4.47 12.49 -8.24
N ARG A 27 3.38 13.25 -8.08
CA ARG A 27 2.25 13.29 -9.03
C ARG A 27 2.65 13.84 -10.40
N GLY A 28 3.66 14.72 -10.46
CA GLY A 28 4.19 15.28 -11.70
C GLY A 28 4.95 14.27 -12.58
N GLY A 29 5.31 13.11 -12.02
CA GLY A 29 6.02 12.03 -12.72
C GLY A 29 7.29 12.51 -13.43
N TYR A 30 7.51 12.03 -14.68
CA TYR A 30 8.68 12.40 -15.48
C TYR A 30 8.68 13.86 -15.94
N ARG A 31 7.53 14.54 -15.95
CA ARG A 31 7.43 15.98 -16.27
C ARG A 31 7.85 16.87 -15.11
N GLY A 32 7.83 16.32 -13.89
CA GLY A 32 8.07 17.07 -12.67
C GLY A 32 6.95 18.06 -12.33
N ALA A 33 7.04 18.71 -11.15
CA ALA A 33 6.13 19.72 -10.69
C ALA A 33 6.71 21.14 -10.87
N SER A 34 5.89 22.07 -11.29
CA SER A 34 6.23 23.50 -11.41
C SER A 34 6.01 24.23 -10.09
N VAL A 35 6.53 25.46 -9.96
CA VAL A 35 6.27 26.31 -8.81
C VAL A 35 4.77 26.60 -8.65
N ASP A 36 4.04 26.74 -9.73
CA ASP A 36 2.61 27.03 -9.70
C ASP A 36 1.82 25.80 -9.24
N ASP A 37 2.21 24.58 -9.63
CA ASP A 37 1.59 23.33 -9.12
C ASP A 37 1.66 23.23 -7.56
N TYR A 38 2.71 23.76 -6.93
CA TYR A 38 2.82 23.83 -5.49
C TYR A 38 1.97 24.94 -4.88
N LEU A 39 1.96 26.13 -5.49
CA LEU A 39 1.21 27.29 -4.98
C LEU A 39 -0.30 27.06 -5.07
N ASP A 40 -0.77 26.36 -6.10
CA ASP A 40 -2.18 26.02 -6.28
C ASP A 40 -2.66 24.98 -5.24
N ALA A 41 -1.76 24.12 -4.79
CA ALA A 41 -2.08 23.04 -3.87
C ALA A 41 -1.78 23.36 -2.39
N MET A 42 -1.04 24.45 -2.11
CA MET A 42 -0.54 24.77 -0.77
C MET A 42 -0.63 26.30 -0.54
N ASP A 43 -1.10 26.67 0.66
CA ASP A 43 -1.17 28.09 1.07
C ASP A 43 0.21 28.59 1.51
N PHE A 44 1.07 28.88 0.53
CA PHE A 44 2.42 29.39 0.76
C PHE A 44 2.69 30.70 0.06
N SER A 45 3.49 31.57 0.73
CA SER A 45 4.18 32.64 0.02
C SER A 45 5.31 32.03 -0.87
N ARG A 46 5.52 32.63 -2.05
CA ARG A 46 6.63 32.25 -2.94
C ARG A 46 7.99 32.12 -2.23
N PRO A 47 8.40 33.07 -1.37
CA PRO A 47 9.67 32.96 -0.64
C PRO A 47 9.75 31.72 0.26
N THR A 48 8.67 31.38 0.97
CA THR A 48 8.60 30.21 1.83
C THR A 48 8.76 28.93 1.01
N LEU A 49 8.03 28.82 -0.11
CA LEU A 49 8.14 27.68 -1.02
C LEU A 49 9.57 27.52 -1.55
N TYR A 50 10.18 28.59 -2.07
CA TYR A 50 11.56 28.50 -2.58
C TYR A 50 12.58 28.10 -1.52
N ARG A 51 12.41 28.51 -0.26
CA ARG A 51 13.26 28.11 0.84
C ARG A 51 13.16 26.59 1.08
N LEU A 52 11.94 26.04 1.06
CA LEU A 52 11.71 24.58 1.23
C LEU A 52 12.24 23.79 0.03
N LEU A 53 11.96 24.23 -1.19
CA LEU A 53 12.48 23.58 -2.41
C LEU A 53 14.02 23.57 -2.42
N LYS A 54 14.66 24.68 -2.04
CA LYS A 54 16.13 24.75 -1.92
C LYS A 54 16.65 23.77 -0.86
N GLY A 55 16.00 23.70 0.30
CA GLY A 55 16.38 22.77 1.36
C GLY A 55 16.26 21.31 0.92
N LEU A 56 15.11 20.92 0.36
CA LEU A 56 14.89 19.56 -0.15
C LEU A 56 15.86 19.21 -1.29
N LYS A 57 16.18 20.16 -2.16
CA LYS A 57 17.16 19.95 -3.23
C LYS A 57 18.58 19.77 -2.66
N ALA A 58 18.95 20.56 -1.66
CA ALA A 58 20.28 20.44 -1.01
C ALA A 58 20.47 19.08 -0.32
N GLN A 59 19.39 18.48 0.18
CA GLN A 59 19.40 17.15 0.81
C GLN A 59 19.15 16.00 -0.18
N GLY A 60 19.11 16.26 -1.49
CA GLY A 60 18.93 15.23 -2.50
C GLY A 60 17.51 14.69 -2.64
N PHE A 61 16.52 15.19 -1.88
CA PHE A 61 15.10 14.79 -1.96
C PHE A 61 14.40 15.32 -3.22
N LEU A 62 14.88 16.44 -3.76
CA LEU A 62 14.46 17.01 -5.03
C LEU A 62 15.65 17.21 -5.96
N ARG A 63 15.38 17.20 -7.26
CA ARG A 63 16.31 17.59 -8.31
C ARG A 63 15.61 18.44 -9.36
N SER A 64 16.36 19.22 -10.12
CA SER A 64 15.80 19.93 -11.28
C SER A 64 15.32 18.95 -12.33
N ALA A 65 14.14 19.15 -12.89
CA ALA A 65 13.68 18.42 -14.06
C ALA A 65 14.43 18.92 -15.32
N PRO A 66 14.42 18.15 -16.42
CA PRO A 66 14.92 18.62 -17.72
C PRO A 66 14.19 19.88 -18.22
N ILE A 67 12.91 20.01 -17.85
CA ILE A 67 12.10 21.22 -18.15
C ILE A 67 12.46 22.28 -17.13
N ARG A 68 12.88 23.46 -17.62
CA ARG A 68 13.25 24.60 -16.77
C ARG A 68 12.11 25.02 -15.83
N GLY A 69 12.44 25.28 -14.57
CA GLY A 69 11.47 25.71 -13.55
C GLY A 69 10.63 24.60 -12.94
N ARG A 70 10.92 23.34 -13.28
CA ARG A 70 10.26 22.17 -12.68
C ARG A 70 11.21 21.35 -11.81
N TYR A 71 10.63 20.65 -10.87
CA TYR A 71 11.33 19.80 -9.91
C TYR A 71 10.84 18.36 -10.04
N MET A 72 11.75 17.42 -9.88
CA MET A 72 11.49 15.97 -9.80
C MET A 72 11.96 15.43 -8.47
N LEU A 73 11.45 14.28 -8.07
CA LEU A 73 11.96 13.55 -6.92
C LEU A 73 13.46 13.26 -7.11
N GLY A 74 14.22 13.45 -6.04
CA GLY A 74 15.66 13.18 -6.00
C GLY A 74 15.96 11.72 -5.69
N TYR A 75 17.18 11.30 -5.96
CA TYR A 75 17.61 9.91 -5.77
C TYR A 75 17.76 9.49 -4.31
N GLU A 76 17.86 10.46 -3.37
CA GLU A 76 17.89 10.15 -1.94
C GLU A 76 16.65 9.38 -1.49
N LEU A 77 15.48 9.68 -2.08
CA LEU A 77 14.26 8.92 -1.83
C LEU A 77 14.35 7.45 -2.28
N LEU A 78 15.08 7.18 -3.37
CA LEU A 78 15.33 5.80 -3.80
C LEU A 78 16.27 5.08 -2.83
N VAL A 79 17.34 5.76 -2.39
CA VAL A 79 18.29 5.21 -1.41
C VAL A 79 17.59 4.85 -0.11
N LEU A 80 16.81 5.79 0.45
CA LEU A 80 16.06 5.57 1.68
C LEU A 80 14.96 4.51 1.49
N GLY A 81 14.28 4.54 0.35
CA GLY A 81 13.27 3.53 0.01
C GLY A 81 13.82 2.12 -0.13
N ALA A 82 15.01 1.98 -0.70
CA ALA A 82 15.72 0.69 -0.78
C ALA A 82 16.07 0.16 0.62
N GLN A 83 16.53 1.03 1.51
CA GLN A 83 16.81 0.65 2.90
C GLN A 83 15.54 0.37 3.70
N ALA A 84 14.49 1.16 3.52
CA ALA A 84 13.20 0.96 4.20
C ALA A 84 12.47 -0.31 3.72
N GLY A 85 12.58 -0.64 2.42
CA GLY A 85 11.98 -1.85 1.84
C GLY A 85 12.71 -3.14 2.23
N ASN A 86 13.94 -3.04 2.73
CA ASN A 86 14.76 -4.16 3.18
C ASN A 86 14.51 -4.57 4.64
N GLY A 87 13.53 -3.98 5.33
CA GLY A 87 13.04 -4.52 6.59
C GLY A 87 12.49 -5.93 6.34
N ALA A 88 13.32 -6.95 6.60
CA ALA A 88 13.11 -8.38 6.32
C ALA A 88 13.12 -8.81 4.84
N GLY A 89 13.53 -7.95 3.89
CA GLY A 89 13.64 -8.35 2.46
C GLY A 89 12.33 -8.74 1.78
N LEU A 90 11.18 -8.54 2.43
CA LEU A 90 9.88 -9.05 1.98
C LEU A 90 9.54 -8.67 0.53
N ARG A 91 9.80 -7.41 0.15
CA ARG A 91 9.58 -6.93 -1.21
C ARG A 91 10.50 -7.62 -2.23
N ASP A 92 11.77 -7.72 -1.90
CA ASP A 92 12.78 -8.29 -2.81
C ASP A 92 12.56 -9.80 -2.99
N LEU A 93 12.13 -10.49 -1.94
CA LEU A 93 11.71 -11.90 -2.00
C LEU A 93 10.42 -12.09 -2.81
N ALA A 94 9.45 -11.19 -2.68
CA ALA A 94 8.16 -11.31 -3.36
C ALA A 94 8.22 -10.94 -4.85
N ARG A 95 9.04 -9.97 -5.25
CA ARG A 95 9.05 -9.43 -6.61
C ARG A 95 9.23 -10.49 -7.71
N PRO A 96 10.25 -11.36 -7.68
CA PRO A 96 10.41 -12.40 -8.71
C PRO A 96 9.24 -13.39 -8.73
N ARG A 97 8.65 -13.68 -7.57
CA ARG A 97 7.51 -14.60 -7.42
C ARG A 97 6.23 -14.04 -7.99
N LEU A 98 5.92 -12.77 -7.66
CA LEU A 98 4.78 -12.06 -8.25
C LEU A 98 4.90 -11.99 -9.77
N LEU A 99 6.12 -11.77 -10.29
CA LEU A 99 6.38 -11.76 -11.74
C LEU A 99 6.12 -13.13 -12.36
N ALA A 100 6.59 -14.22 -11.74
CA ALA A 100 6.36 -15.59 -12.21
C ALA A 100 4.87 -15.93 -12.22
N LEU A 101 4.13 -15.59 -11.16
CA LEU A 101 2.68 -15.77 -11.09
C LEU A 101 1.96 -14.97 -12.19
N ALA A 102 2.31 -13.70 -12.36
CA ALA A 102 1.71 -12.83 -13.37
C ALA A 102 1.95 -13.34 -14.79
N GLN A 103 3.15 -13.84 -15.09
CA GLN A 103 3.48 -14.44 -16.39
C GLN A 103 2.73 -15.77 -16.63
N ARG A 104 2.64 -16.62 -15.60
CA ARG A 104 2.02 -17.95 -15.69
C ARG A 104 0.49 -17.86 -15.78
N LEU A 105 -0.14 -17.02 -14.96
CA LEU A 105 -1.60 -16.98 -14.79
C LEU A 105 -2.27 -15.83 -15.54
N GLY A 106 -1.49 -14.81 -15.92
CA GLY A 106 -1.96 -13.68 -16.74
C GLY A 106 -2.67 -12.57 -15.95
N ASP A 107 -2.89 -12.71 -14.66
CA ASP A 107 -3.57 -11.75 -13.80
C ASP A 107 -2.59 -10.77 -13.14
N SER A 108 -3.10 -9.78 -12.39
CA SER A 108 -2.27 -8.83 -11.66
C SER A 108 -2.06 -9.31 -10.23
N PHE A 109 -0.80 -9.35 -9.79
CA PHE A 109 -0.39 -9.79 -8.46
C PHE A 109 0.27 -8.67 -7.68
N TYR A 110 0.01 -8.63 -6.38
CA TYR A 110 0.41 -7.56 -5.48
C TYR A 110 0.97 -8.13 -4.18
N LEU A 111 1.89 -7.39 -3.58
CA LEU A 111 2.29 -7.56 -2.19
C LEU A 111 1.85 -6.34 -1.42
N PHE A 112 1.16 -6.56 -0.32
CA PHE A 112 0.78 -5.52 0.64
C PHE A 112 1.41 -5.80 1.99
N ALA A 113 1.73 -4.71 2.73
CA ALA A 113 2.07 -4.76 4.14
C ALA A 113 1.21 -3.75 4.90
N ARG A 114 1.18 -3.90 6.22
CA ARG A 114 0.48 -2.97 7.09
C ARG A 114 1.31 -1.72 7.35
N ASP A 115 0.66 -0.56 7.35
CA ASP A 115 1.21 0.73 7.74
C ASP A 115 0.17 1.46 8.62
N GLY A 116 0.25 1.24 9.94
CA GLY A 116 -0.72 1.74 10.91
C GLY A 116 -2.13 1.20 10.64
N VAL A 117 -3.07 2.07 10.31
CA VAL A 117 -4.47 1.73 9.97
C VAL A 117 -4.68 1.48 8.47
N ASN A 118 -3.62 1.47 7.67
CA ASN A 118 -3.67 1.28 6.23
C ASN A 118 -2.90 0.02 5.81
N ALA A 119 -3.25 -0.50 4.63
CA ALA A 119 -2.42 -1.39 3.85
C ALA A 119 -1.66 -0.58 2.81
N VAL A 120 -0.36 -0.82 2.64
CA VAL A 120 0.49 -0.20 1.63
C VAL A 120 0.93 -1.25 0.61
N CYS A 121 0.81 -0.93 -0.68
CA CYS A 121 1.31 -1.78 -1.75
C CYS A 121 2.84 -1.65 -1.84
N LEU A 122 3.55 -2.74 -1.56
CA LEU A 122 5.00 -2.81 -1.66
C LEU A 122 5.48 -3.14 -3.06
N GLU A 123 4.73 -4.00 -3.79
CA GLU A 123 5.06 -4.44 -5.13
C GLU A 123 3.80 -4.76 -5.93
N VAL A 124 3.85 -4.58 -7.25
CA VAL A 124 2.81 -4.99 -8.20
C VAL A 124 3.44 -5.53 -9.47
N GLN A 125 2.93 -6.65 -9.96
CA GLN A 125 3.28 -7.25 -11.23
C GLN A 125 2.01 -7.54 -12.04
N ASN A 126 1.96 -7.02 -13.23
CA ASN A 126 0.82 -7.20 -14.13
C ASN A 126 1.10 -8.32 -15.13
N GLY A 127 0.14 -9.22 -15.30
CA GLY A 127 0.15 -10.23 -16.37
C GLY A 127 -0.42 -9.72 -17.68
N ALA A 128 -0.81 -10.64 -18.54
CA ALA A 128 -1.35 -10.34 -19.88
C ALA A 128 -2.74 -9.65 -19.83
N TYR A 129 -3.46 -9.81 -18.70
CA TYR A 129 -4.79 -9.23 -18.48
C TYR A 129 -4.79 -8.27 -17.31
N PRO A 130 -4.10 -7.12 -17.41
CA PRO A 130 -4.01 -6.17 -16.33
C PRO A 130 -5.37 -5.58 -16.00
N VAL A 131 -5.71 -5.53 -14.72
CA VAL A 131 -6.99 -5.01 -14.25
C VAL A 131 -6.82 -3.71 -13.46
N GLY A 132 -7.86 -2.89 -13.45
CA GLY A 132 -7.94 -1.78 -12.52
C GLY A 132 -7.99 -2.29 -11.08
N SER A 133 -7.24 -1.65 -10.19
CA SER A 133 -7.25 -1.91 -8.75
C SER A 133 -7.42 -0.59 -8.03
N PHE A 134 -7.88 -0.64 -6.78
CA PHE A 134 -7.86 0.51 -5.87
C PHE A 134 -6.45 1.10 -5.74
N VAL A 135 -5.43 0.25 -5.85
CA VAL A 135 -4.03 0.64 -5.85
C VAL A 135 -3.42 0.38 -7.22
N ARG A 136 -2.97 1.44 -7.88
CA ARG A 136 -2.43 1.38 -9.24
C ARG A 136 -0.91 1.18 -9.30
N ALA A 137 -0.21 1.40 -8.20
CA ALA A 137 1.25 1.36 -8.15
C ALA A 137 1.79 1.10 -6.75
N THR A 138 3.03 0.70 -6.68
CA THR A 138 3.82 0.63 -5.44
C THR A 138 3.74 1.96 -4.67
N GLY A 139 3.57 1.87 -3.35
CA GLY A 139 3.37 2.99 -2.44
C GLY A 139 1.92 3.44 -2.27
N GLY A 140 0.98 2.93 -3.09
CA GLY A 140 -0.44 3.18 -2.92
C GLY A 140 -0.96 2.63 -1.60
N ARG A 141 -1.89 3.34 -0.96
CA ARG A 141 -2.45 3.01 0.36
C ARG A 141 -3.95 2.84 0.30
N LEU A 142 -4.45 1.90 1.07
CA LEU A 142 -5.88 1.66 1.31
C LEU A 142 -6.12 1.58 2.81
N PRO A 143 -7.28 2.02 3.33
CA PRO A 143 -7.67 1.68 4.68
C PRO A 143 -7.70 0.16 4.86
N LEU A 144 -7.21 -0.34 6.00
CA LEU A 144 -7.42 -1.74 6.34
C LEU A 144 -8.93 -2.01 6.43
N GLY A 145 -9.38 -3.10 5.78
CA GLY A 145 -10.78 -3.43 5.51
C GLY A 145 -11.16 -3.33 4.03
N VAL A 146 -10.40 -2.59 3.20
CA VAL A 146 -10.66 -2.44 1.76
C VAL A 146 -9.85 -3.44 0.96
N GLY A 147 -10.54 -4.33 0.24
CA GLY A 147 -9.93 -5.33 -0.61
C GLY A 147 -9.34 -6.53 0.14
N GLN A 148 -9.13 -7.60 -0.59
CA GLN A 148 -8.77 -8.91 -0.05
C GLN A 148 -7.45 -8.92 0.73
N ALA A 149 -6.41 -8.19 0.26
CA ALA A 149 -5.12 -8.16 0.93
C ALA A 149 -5.19 -7.55 2.32
N SER A 150 -5.94 -6.45 2.48
CA SER A 150 -6.08 -5.77 3.76
C SER A 150 -6.88 -6.59 4.77
N ILE A 151 -7.86 -7.37 4.30
CA ILE A 151 -8.65 -8.28 5.13
C ILE A 151 -7.79 -9.47 5.56
N ALA A 152 -6.96 -10.02 4.67
CA ALA A 152 -6.00 -11.05 5.01
C ALA A 152 -5.01 -10.59 6.09
N LEU A 153 -4.57 -9.32 6.05
CA LEU A 153 -3.74 -8.73 7.10
C LEU A 153 -4.50 -8.60 8.42
N LEU A 154 -5.74 -8.06 8.40
CA LEU A 154 -6.57 -7.87 9.60
C LEU A 154 -6.85 -9.20 10.33
N ALA A 155 -7.08 -10.27 9.59
CA ALA A 155 -7.47 -11.56 10.14
C ALA A 155 -6.46 -12.11 11.17
N TYR A 156 -5.18 -11.81 11.00
CA TYR A 156 -4.10 -12.31 11.85
C TYR A 156 -3.58 -11.29 12.87
N LEU A 157 -4.24 -10.14 13.02
CA LEU A 157 -4.00 -9.20 14.11
C LEU A 157 -4.76 -9.62 15.37
N GLY A 158 -4.25 -9.21 16.53
CA GLY A 158 -4.97 -9.37 17.79
C GLY A 158 -6.35 -8.70 17.74
N GLU A 159 -7.34 -9.29 18.40
CA GLU A 159 -8.73 -8.83 18.35
C GLU A 159 -8.89 -7.36 18.75
N ALA A 160 -8.26 -6.94 19.86
CA ALA A 160 -8.35 -5.56 20.34
C ALA A 160 -7.76 -4.55 19.31
N GLU A 161 -6.61 -4.88 18.72
CA GLU A 161 -5.96 -4.07 17.72
C GLU A 161 -6.78 -4.00 16.42
N ARG A 162 -7.34 -5.12 15.99
CA ARG A 162 -8.23 -5.20 14.83
C ARG A 162 -9.45 -4.31 14.99
N GLN A 163 -10.10 -4.37 16.15
CA GLN A 163 -11.26 -3.53 16.45
C GLN A 163 -10.91 -2.05 16.47
N GLU A 164 -9.80 -1.67 17.06
CA GLU A 164 -9.32 -0.28 17.04
C GLU A 164 -9.13 0.22 15.61
N ILE A 165 -8.51 -0.58 14.74
CA ILE A 165 -8.30 -0.24 13.33
C ILE A 165 -9.64 -0.08 12.59
N LEU A 166 -10.57 -1.01 12.77
CA LEU A 166 -11.88 -0.96 12.12
C LEU A 166 -12.69 0.26 12.55
N VAL A 167 -12.65 0.61 13.85
CA VAL A 167 -13.27 1.83 14.37
C VAL A 167 -12.64 3.08 13.78
N ASN A 168 -11.31 3.16 13.73
CA ASN A 168 -10.60 4.29 13.12
C ASN A 168 -10.91 4.46 11.64
N ASN A 169 -11.13 3.38 10.91
CA ASN A 169 -11.44 3.41 9.48
C ASN A 169 -12.94 3.48 9.15
N ALA A 170 -13.84 3.36 10.16
CA ALA A 170 -15.27 3.14 9.96
C ALA A 170 -15.94 4.15 9.01
N GLU A 171 -15.64 5.43 9.17
CA GLU A 171 -16.19 6.50 8.31
C GLU A 171 -15.72 6.34 6.87
N ARG A 172 -14.42 6.13 6.65
CA ARG A 172 -13.86 5.94 5.31
C ARG A 172 -14.38 4.67 4.64
N LEU A 173 -14.49 3.56 5.39
CA LEU A 173 -15.02 2.29 4.88
C LEU A 173 -16.44 2.45 4.38
N ARG A 174 -17.29 3.16 5.15
CA ARG A 174 -18.69 3.41 4.80
C ARG A 174 -18.81 4.40 3.65
N ASP A 175 -18.17 5.57 3.75
CA ASP A 175 -18.45 6.72 2.89
C ASP A 175 -17.67 6.68 1.58
N GLU A 176 -16.41 6.20 1.61
CA GLU A 176 -15.58 6.11 0.41
C GLU A 176 -15.73 4.76 -0.32
N PHE A 177 -16.01 3.66 0.41
CA PHE A 177 -15.95 2.31 -0.15
C PHE A 177 -17.29 1.54 -0.06
N SER A 178 -18.30 2.08 0.60
CA SER A 178 -19.61 1.43 0.81
C SER A 178 -19.50 0.06 1.50
N LEU A 179 -18.57 -0.07 2.44
CA LEU A 179 -18.31 -1.29 3.21
C LEU A 179 -18.83 -1.15 4.64
N SER A 180 -19.40 -2.24 5.17
CA SER A 180 -19.77 -2.34 6.57
C SER A 180 -18.73 -3.11 7.39
N ILE A 181 -18.56 -2.79 8.66
CA ILE A 181 -17.68 -3.53 9.57
C ILE A 181 -18.13 -5.00 9.63
N ALA A 182 -19.43 -5.25 9.73
CA ALA A 182 -19.97 -6.61 9.79
C ALA A 182 -19.61 -7.47 8.57
N SER A 183 -19.62 -6.88 7.37
CA SER A 183 -19.19 -7.61 6.15
C SER A 183 -17.70 -7.92 6.15
N ILE A 184 -16.88 -7.03 6.71
CA ILE A 184 -15.44 -7.24 6.85
C ILE A 184 -15.15 -8.33 7.89
N GLU A 185 -15.85 -8.31 9.03
CA GLU A 185 -15.73 -9.33 10.10
C GLU A 185 -16.10 -10.73 9.57
N ALA A 186 -17.20 -10.84 8.83
CA ALA A 186 -17.60 -12.11 8.21
C ALA A 186 -16.53 -12.64 7.23
N GLU A 187 -15.84 -11.76 6.51
CA GLU A 187 -14.74 -12.18 5.63
C GLU A 187 -13.46 -12.50 6.40
N ILE A 188 -13.21 -11.84 7.54
CA ILE A 188 -12.12 -12.21 8.47
C ILE A 188 -12.34 -13.63 9.00
N ASP A 189 -13.55 -13.98 9.42
CA ASP A 189 -13.90 -15.35 9.86
C ASP A 189 -13.65 -16.36 8.75
N HIS A 190 -13.99 -16.01 7.49
CA HIS A 190 -13.68 -16.84 6.34
C HIS A 190 -12.16 -17.04 6.17
N VAL A 191 -11.36 -15.98 6.32
CA VAL A 191 -9.89 -16.06 6.22
C VAL A 191 -9.33 -16.99 7.28
N LEU A 192 -9.77 -16.86 8.52
CA LEU A 192 -9.31 -17.70 9.63
C LEU A 192 -9.68 -19.18 9.42
N ALA A 193 -10.84 -19.44 8.82
CA ALA A 193 -11.29 -20.81 8.55
C ALA A 193 -10.61 -21.46 7.33
N HIS A 194 -10.25 -20.69 6.29
CA HIS A 194 -9.82 -21.23 4.99
C HIS A 194 -8.39 -20.84 4.59
N GLY A 195 -7.77 -19.86 5.29
CA GLY A 195 -6.40 -19.38 5.02
C GLY A 195 -6.28 -18.48 3.79
N PHE A 196 -7.37 -17.89 3.30
CA PHE A 196 -7.34 -16.91 2.22
C PHE A 196 -8.55 -15.97 2.27
N ALA A 197 -8.39 -14.74 1.75
CA ALA A 197 -9.44 -13.75 1.61
C ALA A 197 -9.96 -13.70 0.17
N ARG A 198 -11.28 -13.51 0.02
CA ARG A 198 -11.96 -13.23 -1.24
C ARG A 198 -12.17 -11.72 -1.44
N GLY A 199 -12.08 -10.97 -0.35
CA GLY A 199 -12.49 -9.58 -0.27
C GLY A 199 -14.00 -9.42 -0.11
N VAL A 200 -14.40 -8.22 0.29
CA VAL A 200 -15.81 -7.85 0.38
C VAL A 200 -16.20 -7.12 -0.91
N GLU A 201 -17.30 -7.51 -1.51
CA GLU A 201 -17.83 -6.84 -2.69
C GLU A 201 -18.25 -5.41 -2.33
N GLY A 202 -17.65 -4.44 -3.01
CA GLY A 202 -18.00 -3.03 -2.93
C GLY A 202 -18.50 -2.52 -4.28
N SER A 203 -19.15 -1.37 -4.25
CA SER A 203 -19.76 -0.78 -5.44
C SER A 203 -18.78 -0.19 -6.45
N GLN A 204 -17.53 0.03 -6.06
CA GLN A 204 -16.57 0.81 -6.86
C GLN A 204 -15.88 0.06 -8.00
N LEU A 205 -15.75 -1.27 -7.90
CA LEU A 205 -15.11 -2.11 -8.91
C LEU A 205 -15.91 -3.39 -9.16
N PRO A 206 -17.18 -3.29 -9.66
CA PRO A 206 -18.09 -4.43 -9.73
C PRO A 206 -17.63 -5.54 -10.69
N GLU A 207 -16.84 -5.20 -11.70
CA GLU A 207 -16.33 -6.14 -12.70
C GLU A 207 -15.07 -6.91 -12.25
N TYR A 208 -14.47 -6.49 -11.13
CA TYR A 208 -13.23 -7.09 -10.64
C TYR A 208 -13.47 -7.92 -9.38
N THR A 209 -12.61 -8.90 -9.22
CA THR A 209 -12.56 -9.76 -8.04
C THR A 209 -11.12 -10.13 -7.75
N GLY A 210 -10.87 -10.78 -6.63
CA GLY A 210 -9.52 -11.20 -6.29
C GLY A 210 -9.49 -12.14 -5.10
N LEU A 211 -8.27 -12.58 -4.80
CA LEU A 211 -7.94 -13.46 -3.70
C LEU A 211 -6.70 -12.93 -3.00
N ALA A 212 -6.54 -13.22 -1.72
CA ALA A 212 -5.30 -12.93 -1.02
C ALA A 212 -4.94 -14.06 -0.05
N VAL A 213 -3.64 -14.32 0.06
CA VAL A 213 -3.04 -15.25 1.01
C VAL A 213 -2.16 -14.43 1.97
N PRO A 214 -2.30 -14.61 3.29
CA PRO A 214 -1.44 -13.93 4.25
C PRO A 214 -0.01 -14.46 4.16
N VAL A 215 0.96 -13.58 4.38
CA VAL A 215 2.36 -13.91 4.58
C VAL A 215 2.64 -13.79 6.07
N LEU A 216 2.77 -14.90 6.76
CA LEU A 216 2.90 -14.96 8.21
C LEU A 216 4.33 -15.31 8.61
N ASP A 217 4.80 -14.74 9.72
CA ASP A 217 5.99 -15.23 10.39
C ASP A 217 5.70 -16.51 11.19
N HIS A 218 6.71 -17.08 11.85
CA HIS A 218 6.56 -18.31 12.64
C HIS A 218 5.66 -18.19 13.87
N SER A 219 5.48 -16.95 14.37
CA SER A 219 4.57 -16.68 15.46
C SER A 219 3.12 -16.54 15.00
N GLY A 220 2.88 -16.58 13.67
CA GLY A 220 1.59 -16.35 13.05
C GLY A 220 1.25 -14.87 12.89
N HIS A 221 2.24 -13.96 13.08
CA HIS A 221 2.01 -12.54 12.89
C HIS A 221 2.10 -12.17 11.40
N PRO A 222 1.22 -11.30 10.86
CA PRO A 222 1.19 -10.96 9.44
C PRO A 222 2.33 -9.99 9.08
N LEU A 223 3.30 -10.47 8.30
CA LEU A 223 4.34 -9.66 7.67
C LEU A 223 3.82 -8.93 6.44
N GLY A 224 2.86 -9.54 5.74
CA GLY A 224 2.28 -9.02 4.52
C GLY A 224 1.10 -9.87 4.05
N ALA A 225 0.59 -9.55 2.86
CA ALA A 225 -0.37 -10.36 2.13
C ALA A 225 -0.05 -10.34 0.64
N MET A 226 0.05 -11.50 0.03
CA MET A 226 0.09 -11.64 -1.42
C MET A 226 -1.33 -11.70 -1.95
N SER A 227 -1.66 -10.89 -2.95
CA SER A 227 -2.99 -10.86 -3.52
C SER A 227 -2.97 -10.86 -5.04
N CYS A 228 -4.09 -11.30 -5.61
CA CYS A 228 -4.35 -11.30 -7.02
C CYS A 228 -5.63 -10.50 -7.30
N SER A 229 -5.66 -9.78 -8.40
CA SER A 229 -6.87 -9.15 -8.94
C SER A 229 -7.08 -9.53 -10.39
N MET A 230 -8.34 -9.81 -10.74
CA MET A 230 -8.74 -10.22 -12.08
C MET A 230 -10.16 -9.78 -12.40
N LEU A 231 -10.57 -9.89 -13.68
CA LEU A 231 -11.96 -9.79 -14.07
C LEU A 231 -12.77 -10.94 -13.47
N LYS A 232 -14.01 -10.67 -13.01
CA LYS A 232 -14.93 -11.72 -12.51
C LYS A 232 -15.14 -12.86 -13.49
N SER A 233 -15.19 -12.54 -14.80
CA SER A 233 -15.34 -13.53 -15.87
C SER A 233 -14.19 -14.55 -15.95
N ARG A 234 -13.02 -14.22 -15.40
CA ARG A 234 -11.86 -15.11 -15.34
C ARG A 234 -11.84 -16.00 -14.08
N MET A 235 -12.59 -15.66 -13.03
CA MET A 235 -12.64 -16.37 -11.76
C MET A 235 -13.50 -17.65 -11.87
N THR A 236 -13.09 -18.60 -12.72
CA THR A 236 -13.65 -19.96 -12.73
C THR A 236 -13.14 -20.75 -11.52
N ASP A 237 -13.82 -21.84 -11.16
CA ASP A 237 -13.36 -22.67 -10.03
C ASP A 237 -11.96 -23.25 -10.25
N THR A 238 -11.66 -23.67 -11.48
CA THR A 238 -10.32 -24.16 -11.84
C THR A 238 -9.28 -23.05 -11.69
N HIS A 239 -9.52 -21.88 -12.28
CA HIS A 239 -8.57 -20.79 -12.22
C HIS A 239 -8.37 -20.27 -10.79
N ARG A 240 -9.44 -20.24 -9.98
CA ARG A 240 -9.35 -19.91 -8.55
C ARG A 240 -8.42 -20.86 -7.80
N GLN A 241 -8.54 -22.17 -8.06
CA GLN A 241 -7.66 -23.15 -7.43
C GLN A 241 -6.21 -23.00 -7.87
N GLU A 242 -5.95 -22.77 -9.16
CA GLU A 242 -4.60 -22.52 -9.69
C GLU A 242 -3.95 -21.28 -9.07
N VAL A 243 -4.72 -20.19 -8.95
CA VAL A 243 -4.24 -18.94 -8.34
C VAL A 243 -3.95 -19.13 -6.85
N LEU A 244 -4.85 -19.76 -6.09
CA LEU A 244 -4.66 -20.01 -4.66
C LEU A 244 -3.47 -20.94 -4.40
N GLN A 245 -3.36 -22.02 -5.17
CA GLN A 245 -2.25 -22.95 -5.05
C GLN A 245 -0.92 -22.23 -5.35
N GLY A 246 -0.86 -21.51 -6.47
CA GLY A 246 0.35 -20.78 -6.85
C GLY A 246 0.77 -19.74 -5.81
N MET A 247 -0.18 -18.92 -5.29
CA MET A 247 0.15 -17.95 -4.24
C MET A 247 0.65 -18.63 -2.95
N ARG A 248 0.05 -19.76 -2.54
CA ARG A 248 0.47 -20.51 -1.34
C ARG A 248 1.88 -21.09 -1.50
N GLU A 249 2.19 -21.66 -2.67
CA GLU A 249 3.52 -22.19 -2.99
C GLU A 249 4.57 -21.07 -2.90
N GLU A 250 4.32 -19.95 -3.57
CA GLU A 250 5.26 -18.81 -3.59
C GLU A 250 5.43 -18.15 -2.21
N VAL A 251 4.36 -18.07 -1.42
CA VAL A 251 4.43 -17.56 -0.04
C VAL A 251 5.25 -18.53 0.84
N GLY A 252 5.06 -19.85 0.72
CA GLY A 252 5.84 -20.85 1.45
C GLY A 252 7.34 -20.72 1.16
N GLU A 253 7.72 -20.70 -0.12
CA GLU A 253 9.12 -20.52 -0.54
C GLU A 253 9.71 -19.19 -0.09
N MET A 254 8.90 -18.11 -0.06
CA MET A 254 9.33 -16.79 0.37
C MET A 254 9.67 -16.76 1.86
N ILE A 255 8.86 -17.44 2.68
CA ILE A 255 9.10 -17.56 4.13
C ILE A 255 10.34 -18.42 4.39
N ASP A 256 10.49 -19.55 3.71
CA ASP A 256 11.65 -20.43 3.86
C ASP A 256 12.96 -19.71 3.50
N GLN A 257 12.95 -18.88 2.46
CA GLN A 257 14.13 -18.06 2.11
C GLN A 257 14.40 -16.94 3.10
N ALA A 258 13.36 -16.30 3.64
CA ALA A 258 13.53 -15.28 4.69
C ALA A 258 14.23 -15.87 5.91
N HIS A 259 13.94 -17.14 6.26
CA HIS A 259 14.63 -17.86 7.33
C HIS A 259 16.11 -18.09 7.06
N GLY A 260 16.44 -18.52 5.84
CA GLY A 260 17.83 -18.74 5.46
C GLY A 260 18.69 -17.47 5.55
N LEU A 261 18.08 -16.28 5.37
CA LEU A 261 18.78 -14.99 5.48
C LEU A 261 18.95 -14.49 6.92
N LEU A 262 18.02 -14.81 7.82
CA LEU A 262 18.04 -14.37 9.23
C LEU A 262 19.00 -15.21 10.11
N TYR A 263 19.43 -16.38 9.64
CA TYR A 263 20.36 -17.26 10.36
C TYR A 263 21.80 -17.21 9.83
N LEU A 264 22.11 -16.27 8.93
CA LEU A 264 23.46 -16.07 8.39
C LEU A 264 24.23 -14.91 9.05
N ASP A 265 23.63 -14.23 10.03
CA ASP A 265 24.24 -13.26 10.94
C ASP A 265 24.36 -13.88 12.36
#